data_b6abd65f169b53b6358362ccd2f94435
#
_entry.id   b6abd65f169b53b6358362ccd2f94435
#
_cell.length_a   1.000
_cell.length_b   1.000
_cell.length_c   1.000
_cell.angle_alpha   90.00
_cell.angle_beta   90.00
_cell.angle_gamma   90.00
#
_symmetry.space_group_name_H-M   'P 1'
#
loop_
_entity.id
_entity.type
_entity.pdbx_description
1 polymer ?
#
loop_
_entity_poly.entity_id
_entity_poly.type
_entity_poly.pdbx_seq_one_letter_code
_entity_poly.pdbx_strand_id
1 'polypeptide(L)'
;MDSVSEVKGAIITIHGHTRNADDYFDKMVSVISGENLKDDVLIISPKFITLYEQSKETDWYWNTTSWKWGLQSYSSFNGNNISAFELIDSLVSKLANKDLFPQLTDILLTGHSSGAAFVHMYSSTKFDNIYNNTNIHFSVVNNQYFLHPDSTRLLSNGSLSVLENCEVYNKWPYGLDDLSPYMERIGEENSRNNFFSNKVDYFIAELDTDS
;
A
#
# COMPACT_ATOMS: atom_id res chain seq x y z
N MET A 1 11.21 22.71 -12.47
CA MET A 1 9.82 22.23 -12.31
C MET A 1 9.12 23.34 -11.56
N ASP A 2 8.11 23.89 -12.18
CA ASP A 2 7.29 24.89 -11.51
C ASP A 2 6.60 24.20 -10.32
N SER A 3 6.55 24.86 -9.17
CA SER A 3 5.90 24.33 -7.97
C SER A 3 4.40 24.17 -8.25
N VAL A 4 3.84 23.03 -7.89
CA VAL A 4 2.39 22.82 -7.92
C VAL A 4 1.84 23.44 -6.64
N SER A 5 1.75 24.78 -6.64
CA SER A 5 1.54 25.59 -5.44
C SER A 5 0.12 25.51 -4.85
N GLU A 6 -0.84 24.91 -5.56
CA GLU A 6 -2.25 24.91 -5.16
C GLU A 6 -2.73 23.57 -4.61
N VAL A 7 -1.99 22.48 -4.82
CA VAL A 7 -2.35 21.15 -4.34
C VAL A 7 -2.21 21.05 -2.82
N LYS A 8 -3.32 20.76 -2.15
CA LYS A 8 -3.42 20.62 -0.69
C LYS A 8 -3.42 19.18 -0.20
N GLY A 9 -3.85 18.26 -1.06
CA GLY A 9 -3.89 16.83 -0.76
C GLY A 9 -3.50 15.96 -1.94
N ALA A 10 -3.18 14.71 -1.68
CA ALA A 10 -2.96 13.71 -2.72
C ALA A 10 -3.69 12.41 -2.39
N ILE A 11 -4.15 11.71 -3.42
CA ILE A 11 -4.71 10.37 -3.32
C ILE A 11 -3.82 9.44 -4.14
N ILE A 12 -3.27 8.42 -3.48
CA ILE A 12 -2.60 7.31 -4.13
C ILE A 12 -3.56 6.12 -4.08
N THR A 13 -4.10 5.71 -5.23
CA THR A 13 -5.04 4.60 -5.32
C THR A 13 -4.40 3.36 -5.92
N ILE A 14 -4.42 2.25 -5.18
CA ILE A 14 -3.81 0.98 -5.58
C ILE A 14 -4.85 0.07 -6.22
N HIS A 15 -4.57 -0.37 -7.44
CA HIS A 15 -5.45 -1.23 -8.24
C HIS A 15 -5.67 -2.62 -7.62
N GLY A 16 -6.73 -3.29 -8.04
CA GLY A 16 -7.01 -4.69 -7.70
C GLY A 16 -6.14 -5.70 -8.48
N HIS A 17 -6.51 -6.97 -8.40
CA HIS A 17 -5.76 -8.07 -9.02
C HIS A 17 -5.62 -7.94 -10.56
N THR A 18 -6.59 -7.36 -11.22
CA THR A 18 -6.59 -7.16 -12.69
C THR A 18 -5.60 -6.10 -13.17
N ARG A 19 -4.97 -5.37 -12.28
CA ARG A 19 -3.96 -4.32 -12.54
C ARG A 19 -4.43 -3.21 -13.50
N ASN A 20 -5.72 -2.91 -13.48
CA ASN A 20 -6.39 -1.88 -14.27
C ASN A 20 -6.28 -0.50 -13.59
N ALA A 21 -5.07 0.01 -13.43
CA ALA A 21 -4.78 1.26 -12.72
C ALA A 21 -5.55 2.47 -13.33
N ASP A 22 -5.74 2.47 -14.64
CA ASP A 22 -6.46 3.52 -15.36
C ASP A 22 -7.93 3.61 -14.88
N ASP A 23 -8.62 2.48 -14.71
CA ASP A 23 -10.00 2.46 -14.20
C ASP A 23 -10.10 3.02 -12.78
N TYR A 24 -9.09 2.74 -11.94
CA TYR A 24 -9.02 3.28 -10.58
C TYR A 24 -8.78 4.79 -10.60
N PHE A 25 -7.89 5.24 -11.48
CA PHE A 25 -7.64 6.65 -11.69
C PHE A 25 -8.92 7.40 -12.12
N ASP A 26 -9.59 6.93 -13.16
CA ASP A 26 -10.79 7.55 -13.72
C ASP A 26 -11.94 7.61 -12.71
N LYS A 27 -12.14 6.54 -11.92
CA LYS A 27 -13.13 6.51 -10.85
C LYS A 27 -12.81 7.57 -9.79
N MET A 28 -11.56 7.69 -9.39
CA MET A 28 -11.13 8.66 -8.37
C MET A 28 -11.27 10.09 -8.90
N VAL A 29 -10.91 10.35 -10.16
CA VAL A 29 -11.16 11.64 -10.83
C VAL A 29 -12.65 11.99 -10.82
N SER A 30 -13.52 11.02 -11.08
CA SER A 30 -14.97 11.23 -11.05
C SER A 30 -15.48 11.63 -9.66
N VAL A 31 -15.01 10.96 -8.60
CA VAL A 31 -15.35 11.27 -7.21
C VAL A 31 -14.91 12.69 -6.83
N ILE A 32 -13.63 13.02 -7.06
CA ILE A 32 -13.05 14.31 -6.70
C ILE A 32 -13.74 15.46 -7.48
N SER A 33 -14.08 15.23 -8.74
CA SER A 33 -14.80 16.21 -9.55
C SER A 33 -16.22 16.46 -9.03
N GLY A 34 -16.89 15.42 -8.53
CA GLY A 34 -18.22 15.54 -7.90
C GLY A 34 -18.21 16.38 -6.62
N GLU A 35 -17.09 16.35 -5.88
CA GLU A 35 -16.90 17.11 -4.63
C GLU A 35 -16.27 18.50 -4.82
N ASN A 36 -16.04 18.93 -6.06
CA ASN A 36 -15.37 20.22 -6.41
C ASN A 36 -13.95 20.35 -5.84
N LEU A 37 -13.22 19.25 -5.71
CA LEU A 37 -11.85 19.19 -5.16
C LEU A 37 -10.77 18.99 -6.24
N LYS A 38 -11.13 19.03 -7.52
CA LYS A 38 -10.23 18.69 -8.64
C LYS A 38 -8.96 19.55 -8.73
N ASP A 39 -9.04 20.81 -8.26
CA ASP A 39 -7.92 21.75 -8.33
C ASP A 39 -7.03 21.66 -7.07
N ASP A 40 -7.54 21.06 -5.98
CA ASP A 40 -6.87 20.96 -4.69
C ASP A 40 -6.21 19.58 -4.45
N VAL A 41 -6.60 18.54 -5.21
CA VAL A 41 -6.20 17.14 -4.96
C VAL A 41 -5.52 16.52 -6.16
N LEU A 42 -4.30 16.03 -5.96
CA LEU A 42 -3.56 15.25 -6.95
C LEU A 42 -3.95 13.76 -6.83
N ILE A 43 -4.26 13.12 -7.97
CA ILE A 43 -4.56 11.69 -8.03
C ILE A 43 -3.39 10.96 -8.68
N ILE A 44 -2.95 9.86 -8.08
CA ILE A 44 -1.91 8.98 -8.59
C ILE A 44 -2.42 7.54 -8.50
N SER A 45 -2.37 6.81 -9.61
CA SER A 45 -2.69 5.38 -9.65
C SER A 45 -1.50 4.61 -10.23
N PRO A 46 -0.54 4.18 -9.39
CA PRO A 46 0.60 3.42 -9.88
C PRO A 46 0.15 2.07 -10.41
N LYS A 47 0.75 1.63 -11.53
CA LYS A 47 0.52 0.30 -12.10
C LYS A 47 1.68 -0.63 -11.80
N PHE A 48 1.43 -1.69 -11.02
CA PHE A 48 2.38 -2.78 -10.81
C PHE A 48 2.26 -3.78 -11.95
N ILE A 49 3.15 -3.67 -12.95
CA ILE A 49 3.11 -4.50 -14.16
C ILE A 49 3.72 -5.88 -13.92
N THR A 50 3.32 -6.84 -14.75
CA THR A 50 3.94 -8.16 -14.85
C THR A 50 4.87 -8.25 -16.05
N LEU A 51 5.64 -9.34 -16.16
CA LEU A 51 6.53 -9.60 -17.30
C LEU A 51 5.83 -9.41 -18.67
N TYR A 52 4.57 -9.83 -18.78
CA TYR A 52 3.81 -9.75 -20.03
C TYR A 52 3.38 -8.32 -20.39
N GLU A 53 3.44 -7.40 -19.45
CA GLU A 53 3.08 -5.99 -19.64
C GLU A 53 4.32 -5.09 -19.74
N GLN A 54 5.52 -5.66 -19.62
CA GLN A 54 6.78 -4.94 -19.72
C GLN A 54 6.94 -4.36 -21.13
N SER A 55 7.14 -3.05 -21.23
CA SER A 55 7.32 -2.34 -22.48
C SER A 55 8.78 -2.02 -22.80
N LYS A 56 9.63 -1.97 -21.76
CA LYS A 56 11.06 -1.70 -21.85
C LYS A 56 11.82 -2.64 -20.93
N GLU A 57 13.03 -3.04 -21.33
CA GLU A 57 13.93 -3.86 -20.47
C GLU A 57 14.26 -3.19 -19.13
N THR A 58 14.11 -1.88 -19.05
CA THR A 58 14.35 -1.08 -17.87
C THR A 58 13.15 -1.02 -16.90
N ASP A 59 11.98 -1.52 -17.32
CA ASP A 59 10.79 -1.48 -16.48
C ASP A 59 10.91 -2.52 -15.36
N TRP A 60 10.62 -2.13 -14.13
CA TRP A 60 10.41 -3.06 -13.03
C TRP A 60 9.10 -3.80 -13.23
N TYR A 61 9.11 -5.10 -13.00
CA TYR A 61 7.89 -5.91 -13.02
C TYR A 61 7.86 -6.90 -11.86
N TRP A 62 6.67 -7.35 -11.52
CA TRP A 62 6.41 -8.31 -10.46
C TRP A 62 5.68 -9.53 -11.03
N ASN A 63 5.57 -10.60 -10.25
CA ASN A 63 4.58 -11.61 -10.57
C ASN A 63 3.16 -11.11 -10.22
N THR A 64 2.14 -11.89 -10.54
CA THR A 64 0.73 -11.49 -10.38
C THR A 64 0.33 -11.18 -8.93
N THR A 65 1.10 -11.63 -7.95
CA THR A 65 0.76 -11.51 -6.52
C THR A 65 1.83 -10.83 -5.67
N SER A 66 3.10 -10.87 -6.06
CA SER A 66 4.21 -10.41 -5.22
C SER A 66 4.19 -8.90 -4.92
N TRP A 67 3.69 -8.10 -5.85
CA TRP A 67 3.59 -6.66 -5.65
C TRP A 67 2.73 -6.27 -4.45
N LYS A 68 1.60 -6.97 -4.24
CA LYS A 68 0.68 -6.65 -3.13
C LYS A 68 1.25 -6.96 -1.75
N TRP A 69 2.31 -7.76 -1.69
CA TRP A 69 3.03 -8.11 -0.47
C TRP A 69 4.32 -7.30 -0.26
N GLY A 70 4.55 -6.29 -1.09
CA GLY A 70 5.77 -5.48 -1.02
C GLY A 70 7.05 -6.25 -1.36
N LEU A 71 6.95 -7.33 -2.14
CA LEU A 71 8.12 -8.09 -2.54
C LEU A 71 8.93 -7.37 -3.62
N GLN A 72 10.15 -7.84 -3.83
CA GLN A 72 11.08 -7.28 -4.81
C GLN A 72 10.59 -7.50 -6.24
N SER A 73 10.88 -6.56 -7.12
CA SER A 73 10.71 -6.71 -8.57
C SER A 73 11.65 -7.76 -9.14
N TYR A 74 11.30 -8.34 -10.29
CA TYR A 74 12.15 -9.32 -11.00
C TYR A 74 13.11 -8.70 -11.99
N SER A 75 12.76 -7.55 -12.57
CA SER A 75 13.66 -6.85 -13.46
C SER A 75 14.19 -5.61 -12.80
N SER A 76 15.42 -5.26 -13.11
CA SER A 76 16.07 -4.12 -12.52
C SER A 76 16.81 -3.31 -13.56
N PHE A 77 16.63 -2.03 -13.50
CA PHE A 77 17.53 -1.11 -14.17
C PHE A 77 18.86 -1.07 -13.41
N ASN A 78 19.97 -1.32 -14.08
CA ASN A 78 21.31 -1.42 -13.48
C ASN A 78 21.48 -2.50 -12.38
N GLY A 79 20.67 -3.57 -12.40
CA GLY A 79 20.78 -4.66 -11.45
C GLY A 79 20.10 -4.40 -10.08
N ASN A 80 19.38 -3.30 -9.90
CA ASN A 80 18.73 -2.96 -8.65
C ASN A 80 17.23 -3.33 -8.69
N ASN A 81 16.85 -4.37 -7.98
CA ASN A 81 15.45 -4.67 -7.72
C ASN A 81 14.88 -3.67 -6.71
N ILE A 82 13.60 -3.38 -6.82
CA ILE A 82 12.89 -2.48 -5.92
C ILE A 82 11.68 -3.21 -5.31
N SER A 83 11.45 -3.01 -4.02
CA SER A 83 10.20 -3.43 -3.40
C SER A 83 9.03 -2.59 -3.94
N ALA A 84 7.87 -3.21 -4.10
CA ALA A 84 6.67 -2.46 -4.44
C ALA A 84 6.33 -1.39 -3.38
N PHE A 85 6.70 -1.60 -2.12
CA PHE A 85 6.56 -0.61 -1.05
C PHE A 85 7.55 0.56 -1.18
N GLU A 86 8.81 0.30 -1.59
CA GLU A 86 9.80 1.36 -1.84
C GLU A 86 9.35 2.33 -2.95
N LEU A 87 8.58 1.83 -3.92
CA LEU A 87 8.00 2.69 -4.94
C LEU A 87 7.00 3.67 -4.31
N ILE A 88 6.16 3.21 -3.39
CA ILE A 88 5.22 4.08 -2.67
C ILE A 88 5.96 5.02 -1.72
N ASP A 89 7.01 4.57 -1.02
CA ASP A 89 7.88 5.45 -0.21
C ASP A 89 8.42 6.61 -1.04
N SER A 90 8.86 6.31 -2.27
CA SER A 90 9.39 7.31 -3.20
C SER A 90 8.32 8.33 -3.62
N LEU A 91 7.10 7.88 -3.88
CA LEU A 91 5.97 8.76 -4.19
C LEU A 91 5.60 9.63 -3.00
N VAL A 92 5.44 9.04 -1.82
CA VAL A 92 5.09 9.76 -0.58
C VAL A 92 6.16 10.77 -0.23
N SER A 93 7.45 10.40 -0.29
CA SER A 93 8.57 11.30 -0.04
C SER A 93 8.57 12.50 -1.00
N LYS A 94 8.26 12.26 -2.28
CA LYS A 94 8.17 13.34 -3.27
C LYS A 94 6.98 14.26 -3.01
N LEU A 95 5.83 13.72 -2.63
CA LEU A 95 4.64 14.50 -2.28
C LEU A 95 4.83 15.31 -0.99
N ALA A 96 5.54 14.76 -0.01
CA ALA A 96 5.85 15.43 1.24
C ALA A 96 6.94 16.53 1.11
N ASN A 97 7.59 16.63 -0.06
CA ASN A 97 8.59 17.66 -0.31
C ASN A 97 7.91 19.03 -0.50
N LYS A 98 8.10 19.93 0.47
CA LYS A 98 7.47 21.26 0.51
C LYS A 98 8.03 22.23 -0.56
N ASP A 99 9.20 21.97 -1.12
CA ASP A 99 9.71 22.74 -2.26
C ASP A 99 8.92 22.44 -3.54
N LEU A 100 8.35 21.24 -3.66
CA LEU A 100 7.52 20.82 -4.81
C LEU A 100 6.02 21.06 -4.54
N PHE A 101 5.57 20.74 -3.34
CA PHE A 101 4.17 20.80 -2.91
C PHE A 101 4.04 21.56 -1.58
N PRO A 102 4.17 22.91 -1.61
CA PRO A 102 4.24 23.72 -0.38
C PRO A 102 2.98 23.65 0.48
N GLN A 103 1.81 23.45 -0.13
CA GLN A 103 0.53 23.43 0.58
C GLN A 103 0.00 22.00 0.87
N LEU A 104 0.62 20.94 0.35
CA LEU A 104 0.15 19.58 0.54
C LEU A 104 0.36 19.14 1.99
N THR A 105 -0.72 18.83 2.70
CA THR A 105 -0.72 18.43 4.10
C THR A 105 -1.17 16.99 4.32
N ASP A 106 -1.92 16.43 3.37
CA ASP A 106 -2.56 15.14 3.55
C ASP A 106 -2.38 14.25 2.32
N ILE A 107 -2.04 12.99 2.55
CA ILE A 107 -1.95 11.95 1.54
C ILE A 107 -2.89 10.81 1.97
N LEU A 108 -3.86 10.49 1.13
CA LEU A 108 -4.67 9.29 1.26
C LEU A 108 -4.05 8.16 0.43
N LEU A 109 -3.64 7.08 1.07
CA LEU A 109 -3.31 5.82 0.39
C LEU A 109 -4.50 4.88 0.51
N THR A 110 -5.11 4.53 -0.61
CA THR A 110 -6.30 3.68 -0.66
C THR A 110 -6.16 2.54 -1.64
N GLY A 111 -6.87 1.45 -1.42
CA GLY A 111 -6.89 0.31 -2.33
C GLY A 111 -8.12 -0.55 -2.14
N HIS A 112 -8.49 -1.28 -3.19
CA HIS A 112 -9.60 -2.21 -3.19
C HIS A 112 -9.11 -3.62 -3.54
N SER A 113 -9.65 -4.66 -2.89
CA SER A 113 -9.31 -6.07 -3.13
C SER A 113 -7.80 -6.32 -2.94
N SER A 114 -7.05 -6.73 -3.96
CA SER A 114 -5.58 -6.90 -3.87
C SER A 114 -4.85 -5.58 -3.54
N GLY A 115 -5.39 -4.43 -3.98
CA GLY A 115 -4.89 -3.12 -3.57
C GLY A 115 -5.14 -2.82 -2.09
N ALA A 116 -6.25 -3.30 -1.56
CA ALA A 116 -6.53 -3.22 -0.12
C ALA A 116 -5.52 -4.03 0.70
N ALA A 117 -5.18 -5.23 0.24
CA ALA A 117 -4.12 -6.03 0.86
C ALA A 117 -2.78 -5.28 0.87
N PHE A 118 -2.42 -4.65 -0.25
CA PHE A 118 -1.23 -3.80 -0.34
C PHE A 118 -1.24 -2.69 0.71
N VAL A 119 -2.31 -1.90 0.78
CA VAL A 119 -2.44 -0.76 1.70
C VAL A 119 -2.40 -1.23 3.16
N HIS A 120 -3.10 -2.34 3.46
CA HIS A 120 -3.11 -2.94 4.78
C HIS A 120 -1.70 -3.35 5.25
N MET A 121 -0.93 -4.05 4.39
CA MET A 121 0.45 -4.44 4.70
C MET A 121 1.37 -3.21 4.80
N TYR A 122 1.24 -2.28 3.85
CA TYR A 122 2.07 -1.07 3.83
C TYR A 122 1.85 -0.19 5.07
N SER A 123 0.63 -0.17 5.63
CA SER A 123 0.36 0.61 6.85
C SER A 123 1.20 0.18 8.06
N SER A 124 1.73 -1.05 8.07
CA SER A 124 2.66 -1.52 9.10
C SER A 124 4.12 -1.08 8.89
N THR A 125 4.40 -0.36 7.82
CA THR A 125 5.77 0.02 7.42
C THR A 125 6.10 1.49 7.66
N LYS A 126 5.18 2.28 8.21
CA LYS A 126 5.36 3.71 8.35
C LYS A 126 6.62 4.07 9.12
N PHE A 127 7.43 4.94 8.53
CA PHE A 127 8.55 5.62 9.20
C PHE A 127 8.14 7.03 9.55
N ASP A 128 8.11 7.38 10.82
CA ASP A 128 7.74 8.72 11.30
C ASP A 128 8.60 9.86 10.74
N ASN A 129 9.82 9.54 10.29
CA ASN A 129 10.80 10.53 9.84
C ASN A 129 10.71 10.92 8.35
N ILE A 130 9.90 10.23 7.54
CA ILE A 130 9.82 10.50 6.08
C ILE A 130 8.81 11.60 5.77
N TYR A 131 7.89 11.87 6.67
CA TYR A 131 6.67 12.60 6.33
C TYR A 131 6.55 13.97 7.02
N ASN A 132 7.63 14.71 7.12
CA ASN A 132 7.66 16.03 7.76
C ASN A 132 6.42 16.87 7.47
N ASN A 133 5.56 17.07 8.48
CA ASN A 133 4.33 17.85 8.41
C ASN A 133 3.34 17.41 7.28
N THR A 134 3.33 16.13 6.94
CA THR A 134 2.36 15.56 6.01
C THR A 134 1.71 14.34 6.67
N ASN A 135 0.40 14.36 6.80
CA ASN A 135 -0.37 13.26 7.34
C ASN A 135 -0.57 12.19 6.28
N ILE A 136 -0.49 10.92 6.67
CA ILE A 136 -0.86 9.81 5.80
C ILE A 136 -2.06 9.11 6.40
N HIS A 137 -3.08 8.97 5.56
CA HIS A 137 -4.31 8.26 5.86
C HIS A 137 -4.37 6.97 5.05
N PHE A 138 -4.82 5.89 5.66
CA PHE A 138 -4.95 4.60 5.03
C PHE A 138 -6.42 4.20 4.93
N SER A 139 -6.84 3.80 3.73
CA SER A 139 -8.20 3.30 3.47
C SER A 139 -8.14 1.94 2.77
N VAL A 140 -8.69 0.92 3.40
CA VAL A 140 -8.64 -0.48 3.02
C VAL A 140 -10.05 -0.96 2.68
N VAL A 141 -10.30 -1.23 1.39
CA VAL A 141 -11.64 -1.53 0.89
C VAL A 141 -11.74 -2.98 0.40
N ASN A 142 -12.64 -3.77 1.00
CA ASN A 142 -12.87 -5.19 0.67
C ASN A 142 -11.58 -6.02 0.66
N ASN A 143 -10.85 -5.98 1.77
CA ASN A 143 -9.60 -6.72 1.93
C ASN A 143 -9.89 -8.19 2.27
N GLN A 144 -9.17 -9.10 1.61
CA GLN A 144 -9.25 -10.55 1.85
C GLN A 144 -8.04 -11.10 2.63
N TYR A 145 -6.99 -10.30 2.82
CA TYR A 145 -5.72 -10.77 3.39
C TYR A 145 -5.28 -9.85 4.52
N PHE A 146 -5.13 -10.41 5.71
CA PHE A 146 -4.80 -9.64 6.91
C PHE A 146 -3.44 -10.05 7.47
N LEU A 147 -2.60 -9.06 7.75
CA LEU A 147 -1.42 -9.21 8.58
C LEU A 147 -1.87 -9.37 10.05
N HIS A 148 -1.34 -10.35 10.72
CA HIS A 148 -1.49 -10.51 12.15
C HIS A 148 -0.18 -10.09 12.84
N PRO A 149 -0.21 -9.08 13.71
CA PRO A 149 1.01 -8.53 14.33
C PRO A 149 1.60 -9.44 15.43
N ASP A 150 0.88 -10.50 15.80
CA ASP A 150 1.34 -11.55 16.71
C ASP A 150 1.05 -12.96 16.17
N SER A 151 1.56 -13.99 16.84
CA SER A 151 1.40 -15.38 16.42
C SER A 151 0.06 -15.99 16.79
N THR A 152 -0.83 -15.29 17.48
CA THR A 152 -2.14 -15.83 17.86
C THR A 152 -3.17 -15.67 16.75
N ARG A 153 -4.11 -16.62 16.68
CA ARG A 153 -5.24 -16.58 15.75
C ARG A 153 -6.52 -16.91 16.49
N LEU A 154 -7.61 -16.28 16.06
CA LEU A 154 -8.94 -16.57 16.58
C LEU A 154 -9.41 -17.93 16.03
N LEU A 155 -9.70 -18.87 16.91
CA LEU A 155 -10.25 -20.17 16.59
C LEU A 155 -11.78 -20.10 16.45
N SER A 156 -12.38 -21.10 15.83
CA SER A 156 -13.82 -21.22 15.64
C SER A 156 -14.64 -21.25 16.94
N ASN A 157 -14.01 -21.62 18.05
CA ASN A 157 -14.60 -21.62 19.39
C ASN A 157 -14.49 -20.26 20.10
N GLY A 158 -13.93 -19.22 19.42
CA GLY A 158 -13.76 -17.88 19.98
C GLY A 158 -12.49 -17.68 20.84
N SER A 159 -11.65 -18.71 21.03
CA SER A 159 -10.39 -18.56 21.75
C SER A 159 -9.25 -18.11 20.83
N LEU A 160 -8.25 -17.44 21.42
CA LEU A 160 -6.99 -17.13 20.72
C LEU A 160 -5.97 -18.23 21.01
N SER A 161 -5.28 -18.70 19.97
CA SER A 161 -4.23 -19.71 20.10
C SER A 161 -3.17 -19.57 19.01
N VAL A 162 -1.97 -20.05 19.31
CA VAL A 162 -0.93 -20.33 18.31
C VAL A 162 -1.32 -21.59 17.54
N LEU A 163 -1.17 -21.58 16.22
CA LEU A 163 -1.50 -22.76 15.39
C LEU A 163 -0.31 -23.71 15.35
N GLU A 164 -0.52 -25.00 15.70
CA GLU A 164 0.56 -25.99 15.81
C GLU A 164 0.87 -26.70 14.47
N ASN A 165 -0.06 -26.76 13.53
CA ASN A 165 0.06 -27.58 12.32
C ASN A 165 -0.06 -26.77 11.01
N CYS A 166 0.33 -25.50 11.02
CA CYS A 166 0.32 -24.65 9.85
C CYS A 166 1.62 -23.83 9.79
N GLU A 167 2.63 -24.34 9.13
CA GLU A 167 3.98 -23.75 9.10
C GLU A 167 4.05 -22.34 8.48
N VAL A 168 3.05 -21.97 7.68
CA VAL A 168 3.06 -20.70 6.94
C VAL A 168 2.17 -19.62 7.54
N TYR A 169 1.37 -19.94 8.55
CA TYR A 169 0.34 -19.02 9.04
C TYR A 169 0.90 -17.71 9.62
N ASN A 170 2.11 -17.74 10.17
CA ASN A 170 2.75 -16.58 10.77
C ASN A 170 3.87 -15.98 9.90
N LYS A 171 4.11 -16.56 8.71
CA LYS A 171 5.08 -16.01 7.75
C LYS A 171 4.50 -14.82 7.02
N TRP A 172 5.38 -13.91 6.63
CA TRP A 172 4.99 -12.80 5.77
C TRP A 172 4.30 -13.30 4.48
N PRO A 173 3.14 -12.74 4.08
CA PRO A 173 2.50 -11.51 4.57
C PRO A 173 1.44 -11.72 5.67
N TYR A 174 1.22 -12.93 6.16
CA TYR A 174 0.16 -13.23 7.13
C TYR A 174 0.57 -13.01 8.59
N GLY A 175 1.84 -12.90 8.85
CA GLY A 175 2.46 -12.64 10.14
C GLY A 175 3.84 -12.02 9.97
N LEU A 176 4.63 -12.02 11.01
CA LEU A 176 5.93 -11.34 11.05
C LEU A 176 7.13 -12.28 11.03
N ASP A 177 6.94 -13.59 10.75
CA ASP A 177 8.04 -14.50 10.48
C ASP A 177 8.44 -14.45 9.00
N ASP A 178 9.68 -14.82 8.67
CA ASP A 178 10.22 -14.85 7.30
C ASP A 178 9.92 -13.57 6.51
N LEU A 179 10.25 -12.43 7.09
CA LEU A 179 10.00 -11.10 6.52
C LEU A 179 10.64 -10.92 5.14
N SER A 180 10.03 -10.12 4.28
CA SER A 180 10.66 -9.69 3.03
C SER A 180 11.87 -8.77 3.31
N PRO A 181 12.84 -8.64 2.37
CA PRO A 181 14.00 -7.77 2.59
C PRO A 181 13.64 -6.32 2.92
N TYR A 182 12.51 -5.82 2.42
CA TYR A 182 12.00 -4.52 2.79
C TYR A 182 11.53 -4.51 4.25
N MET A 183 10.74 -5.51 4.66
CA MET A 183 10.20 -5.63 6.02
C MET A 183 11.28 -5.94 7.06
N GLU A 184 12.36 -6.66 6.69
CA GLU A 184 13.53 -6.87 7.55
C GLU A 184 14.19 -5.54 7.95
N ARG A 185 14.22 -4.55 7.03
CA ARG A 185 14.74 -3.20 7.36
C ARG A 185 13.83 -2.42 8.32
N ILE A 186 12.52 -2.67 8.27
CA ILE A 186 11.57 -2.13 9.25
C ILE A 186 11.77 -2.78 10.60
N GLY A 187 11.89 -4.10 10.60
CA GLY A 187 11.96 -4.95 11.78
C GLY A 187 10.59 -5.28 12.37
N GLU A 188 10.50 -6.44 13.00
CA GLU A 188 9.25 -6.98 13.56
C GLU A 188 8.61 -6.03 14.58
N GLU A 189 9.41 -5.52 15.52
CA GLU A 189 8.91 -4.64 16.60
C GLU A 189 8.36 -3.33 16.04
N ASN A 190 9.07 -2.69 15.11
CA ASN A 190 8.59 -1.46 14.48
C ASN A 190 7.34 -1.72 13.65
N SER A 191 7.28 -2.83 12.91
CA SER A 191 6.11 -3.21 12.13
C SER A 191 4.89 -3.40 13.03
N ARG A 192 5.06 -4.08 14.17
CA ARG A 192 4.00 -4.27 15.17
C ARG A 192 3.54 -2.93 15.76
N ASN A 193 4.47 -2.07 16.16
CA ASN A 193 4.16 -0.76 16.71
C ASN A 193 3.44 0.13 15.69
N ASN A 194 3.90 0.15 14.45
CA ASN A 194 3.25 0.89 13.36
C ASN A 194 1.83 0.37 13.09
N PHE A 195 1.65 -0.95 13.06
CA PHE A 195 0.34 -1.57 12.86
C PHE A 195 -0.70 -1.08 13.88
N PHE A 196 -0.32 -1.00 15.16
CA PHE A 196 -1.21 -0.54 16.22
C PHE A 196 -1.35 0.97 16.33
N SER A 197 -0.36 1.75 15.90
CA SER A 197 -0.37 3.21 16.02
C SER A 197 -1.05 3.90 14.83
N ASN A 198 -1.04 3.29 13.65
CA ASN A 198 -1.64 3.89 12.46
C ASN A 198 -3.16 3.79 12.48
N LYS A 199 -3.81 4.88 12.06
CA LYS A 199 -5.25 4.86 11.79
C LYS A 199 -5.48 4.29 10.39
N VAL A 200 -6.20 3.20 10.33
CA VAL A 200 -6.59 2.53 9.10
C VAL A 200 -8.11 2.42 9.06
N ASP A 201 -8.73 3.02 8.07
CA ASP A 201 -10.18 2.91 7.85
C ASP A 201 -10.48 1.68 6.98
N TYR A 202 -11.28 0.76 7.51
CA TYR A 202 -11.69 -0.45 6.82
C TYR A 202 -13.14 -0.32 6.33
N PHE A 203 -13.33 -0.58 5.04
CA PHE A 203 -14.62 -0.60 4.39
C PHE A 203 -14.88 -2.00 3.82
N ILE A 204 -16.00 -2.60 4.21
CA ILE A 204 -16.44 -3.91 3.72
C ILE A 204 -17.83 -3.73 3.16
N ALA A 205 -18.04 -4.12 1.90
CA ALA A 205 -19.36 -4.08 1.29
C ALA A 205 -20.25 -5.20 1.90
N GLU A 206 -21.49 -4.86 2.21
CA GLU A 206 -22.44 -5.79 2.84
C GLU A 206 -22.67 -7.07 2.03
N LEU A 207 -22.57 -6.98 0.70
CA LEU A 207 -22.77 -8.09 -0.21
C LEU A 207 -21.46 -8.77 -0.67
N ASP A 208 -20.32 -8.38 -0.12
CA ASP A 208 -19.03 -9.02 -0.39
C ASP A 208 -18.88 -10.26 0.48
N THR A 209 -19.62 -11.31 0.12
CA THR A 209 -19.70 -12.57 0.85
C THR A 209 -18.87 -13.69 0.22
N ASP A 210 -18.29 -13.46 -0.95
CA ASP A 210 -17.45 -14.43 -1.66
C ASP A 210 -16.02 -14.39 -1.10
N SER A 211 -15.70 -15.42 -0.32
CA SER A 211 -14.37 -15.65 0.26
C SER A 211 -13.69 -16.86 -0.37
#